data_708fab5c3160249cecd9387894cd8854
#
_entry.id   708fab5c3160249cecd9387894cd8854
#
_cell.length_a   1.000
_cell.length_b   1.000
_cell.length_c   1.000
_cell.angle_alpha   90.00
_cell.angle_beta   90.00
_cell.angle_gamma   90.00
#
_symmetry.space_group_name_H-M   'P 1'
#
loop_
_entity.id
_entity.type
_entity.pdbx_description
1 polymer ?
#
loop_
_entity_poly.entity_id
_entity_poly.type
_entity_poly.pdbx_seq_one_letter_code
_entity_poly.pdbx_strand_id
1 'polypeptide(L)'
;MDKKTVRKYRIIIFLLILIIIGGSYAWLRTVIYGKKDVQITVGDFDLVLSEPSDGINLVNSLPVYDEEGKTNTPYQFSLENRSDIDLYYTLSLVDDEEAIAGCDTSSGSSCELLDPRDVRYEITMGDRTFTGSLSDSSIIDYGVIESRETVKGELKVWLNINTGNEAMGKVFLGRLKVFATQQVDDFNFEQGNDNVNKPEMDSNMIAVKHDGYNWVKTDIDNGWYNYDMGIWANAITVKADKLSEYQAAPIGTEINMDDIETMWVWIPRYSYTIAGDGTTYYGKRGAYLNSEPTAALPGEIDVKFVGNDVKERGTAKYSDTDEPSNWYTPDAFTFGDTELSGIWIGKFETSSSNPSADYGGGNTTELDALIKPNVTSWRYINVSNIYQVGLKISASGNRYGFSTNMNSHAMRNDEWGAVAYLSQSRYGKLGNVNFTGTDKEIYQNKSDNFITGCSYGSPSNGNTDYGCQYQYDNNIRTEDGVTGKGVGASTTGTIYGVYDMSGGAWDYVMGNYNDMAASSGFSEPLTLDSKYYNKYTNSDASLACNGRECLSYSLSETSGWYNDYHNMVSETYPWLLRGGRYYSSTGAGVFGFNSASELGGPGSNCSFRLVMSPSL
;
A
#
# COMPACT_ATOMS: atom_id res chain seq x y z
N MET A 1 -28.02 -42.02 -42.25
CA MET A 1 -26.78 -41.20 -42.04
C MET A 1 -25.64 -42.11 -41.73
N ASP A 2 -24.56 -42.04 -42.50
CA ASP A 2 -23.36 -42.86 -42.35
C ASP A 2 -22.69 -42.62 -40.95
N LYS A 3 -22.13 -43.69 -40.35
CA LYS A 3 -21.45 -43.64 -39.04
C LYS A 3 -20.35 -42.57 -38.99
N LYS A 4 -19.69 -42.29 -40.11
CA LYS A 4 -18.69 -41.20 -40.23
C LYS A 4 -19.30 -39.81 -40.11
N THR A 5 -20.46 -39.59 -40.67
CA THR A 5 -21.23 -38.35 -40.64
C THR A 5 -21.77 -38.08 -39.23
N VAL A 6 -22.29 -39.09 -38.53
CA VAL A 6 -22.74 -38.98 -37.13
C VAL A 6 -21.58 -38.67 -36.21
N ARG A 7 -20.38 -39.23 -36.42
CA ARG A 7 -19.18 -38.92 -35.62
C ARG A 7 -18.70 -37.48 -35.86
N LYS A 8 -18.75 -36.96 -37.08
CA LYS A 8 -18.45 -35.57 -37.40
C LYS A 8 -19.38 -34.60 -36.66
N TYR A 9 -20.69 -34.86 -36.73
CA TYR A 9 -21.67 -33.99 -36.03
C TYR A 9 -21.53 -34.04 -34.52
N ARG A 10 -21.21 -35.19 -33.93
CA ARG A 10 -20.91 -35.27 -32.47
C ARG A 10 -19.67 -34.49 -32.09
N ILE A 11 -18.62 -34.48 -32.89
CA ILE A 11 -17.41 -33.68 -32.66
C ILE A 11 -17.71 -32.19 -32.82
N ILE A 12 -18.49 -31.80 -33.82
CA ILE A 12 -18.88 -30.38 -34.02
C ILE A 12 -19.76 -29.90 -32.87
N ILE A 13 -20.73 -30.70 -32.41
CA ILE A 13 -21.58 -30.37 -31.27
C ILE A 13 -20.75 -30.29 -29.98
N PHE A 14 -19.79 -31.18 -29.76
CA PHE A 14 -18.90 -31.15 -28.63
C PHE A 14 -17.99 -29.91 -28.64
N LEU A 15 -17.45 -29.53 -29.81
CA LEU A 15 -16.69 -28.30 -29.99
C LEU A 15 -17.52 -27.04 -29.80
N LEU A 16 -18.78 -27.04 -30.26
CA LEU A 16 -19.73 -25.95 -30.03
C LEU A 16 -20.10 -25.83 -28.56
N ILE A 17 -20.27 -26.94 -27.84
CA ILE A 17 -20.49 -26.95 -26.39
C ILE A 17 -19.26 -26.43 -25.67
N LEU A 18 -18.06 -26.82 -26.08
CA LEU A 18 -16.79 -26.29 -25.50
C LEU A 18 -16.63 -24.77 -25.78
N ILE A 19 -17.03 -24.29 -26.96
CA ILE A 19 -17.02 -22.85 -27.29
C ILE A 19 -18.10 -22.11 -26.48
N ILE A 20 -19.26 -22.69 -26.25
CA ILE A 20 -20.33 -22.11 -25.42
C ILE A 20 -19.90 -22.12 -23.94
N ILE A 21 -19.31 -23.21 -23.45
CA ILE A 21 -18.76 -23.28 -22.07
C ILE A 21 -17.57 -22.33 -21.93
N GLY A 22 -16.63 -22.28 -22.89
CA GLY A 22 -15.50 -21.37 -22.89
C GLY A 22 -15.90 -19.90 -23.08
N GLY A 23 -17.01 -19.61 -23.75
CA GLY A 23 -17.55 -18.26 -23.93
C GLY A 23 -18.38 -17.77 -22.75
N SER A 24 -18.93 -18.67 -21.93
CA SER A 24 -19.66 -18.28 -20.71
C SER A 24 -18.73 -17.97 -19.52
N TYR A 25 -17.42 -18.26 -19.62
CA TYR A 25 -16.39 -17.81 -18.70
C TYR A 25 -15.70 -16.52 -19.16
N ALA A 26 -16.20 -15.82 -20.18
CA ALA A 26 -15.75 -14.47 -20.47
C ALA A 26 -16.31 -13.53 -19.38
N TRP A 27 -15.46 -13.17 -18.45
CA TRP A 27 -15.73 -12.29 -17.34
C TRP A 27 -16.23 -10.94 -17.83
N LEU A 28 -17.44 -10.58 -17.46
CA LEU A 28 -18.03 -9.30 -17.84
C LEU A 28 -17.54 -8.24 -16.84
N ARG A 29 -16.57 -7.47 -17.29
CA ARG A 29 -16.11 -6.24 -16.61
C ARG A 29 -16.52 -5.07 -17.48
N THR A 30 -16.96 -3.99 -16.86
CA THR A 30 -17.28 -2.78 -17.60
C THR A 30 -16.81 -1.54 -16.86
N VAL A 31 -16.45 -0.52 -17.64
CA VAL A 31 -16.13 0.81 -17.15
C VAL A 31 -17.12 1.78 -17.78
N ILE A 32 -17.81 2.55 -16.96
CA ILE A 32 -18.74 3.59 -17.38
C ILE A 32 -18.14 4.94 -17.04
N TYR A 33 -18.09 5.83 -18.03
CA TYR A 33 -17.77 7.23 -17.83
C TYR A 33 -19.06 8.05 -17.88
N GLY A 34 -19.30 8.83 -16.84
CA GLY A 34 -20.50 9.65 -16.75
C GLY A 34 -20.55 10.71 -17.84
N LYS A 35 -21.65 10.71 -18.59
CA LYS A 35 -22.08 11.75 -19.53
C LYS A 35 -23.54 11.53 -19.84
N LYS A 36 -24.43 11.98 -18.96
CA LYS A 36 -25.86 11.69 -19.13
C LYS A 36 -26.12 10.18 -19.03
N ASP A 37 -27.33 9.75 -18.94
CA ASP A 37 -27.70 8.35 -18.74
C ASP A 37 -26.88 7.38 -19.63
N VAL A 38 -25.94 6.64 -19.05
CA VAL A 38 -25.13 5.64 -19.74
C VAL A 38 -25.60 4.26 -19.30
N GLN A 39 -26.02 3.45 -20.23
CA GLN A 39 -26.43 2.06 -20.04
C GLN A 39 -25.45 1.13 -20.73
N ILE A 40 -25.01 0.10 -20.05
CA ILE A 40 -24.27 -1.01 -20.65
C ILE A 40 -25.03 -2.30 -20.38
N THR A 41 -25.38 -3.00 -21.45
CA THR A 41 -26.01 -4.32 -21.41
C THR A 41 -25.10 -5.30 -22.14
N VAL A 42 -24.57 -6.31 -21.43
CA VAL A 42 -23.77 -7.40 -22.01
C VAL A 42 -24.22 -8.72 -21.38
N GLY A 43 -25.00 -9.49 -22.10
CA GLY A 43 -25.64 -10.69 -21.55
C GLY A 43 -26.62 -10.34 -20.43
N ASP A 44 -26.42 -10.91 -19.25
CA ASP A 44 -27.26 -10.67 -18.07
C ASP A 44 -26.79 -9.46 -17.24
N PHE A 45 -25.72 -8.78 -17.65
CA PHE A 45 -25.17 -7.61 -16.98
C PHE A 45 -25.82 -6.33 -17.52
N ASP A 46 -26.52 -5.59 -16.68
CA ASP A 46 -27.19 -4.32 -17.03
C ASP A 46 -27.02 -3.32 -15.86
N LEU A 47 -26.08 -2.39 -15.99
CA LEU A 47 -25.83 -1.30 -15.04
C LEU A 47 -26.08 0.04 -15.72
N VAL A 48 -26.80 0.92 -15.03
CA VAL A 48 -27.11 2.27 -15.49
C VAL A 48 -26.56 3.28 -14.48
N LEU A 49 -25.69 4.18 -14.94
CA LEU A 49 -25.35 5.42 -14.25
C LEU A 49 -26.24 6.54 -14.81
N SER A 50 -27.06 7.15 -13.94
CA SER A 50 -27.88 8.32 -14.28
C SER A 50 -27.37 9.54 -13.54
N GLU A 51 -27.07 10.62 -14.27
CA GLU A 51 -26.51 11.85 -13.72
C GLU A 51 -27.04 13.10 -14.46
N PRO A 52 -26.95 14.30 -13.85
CA PRO A 52 -27.32 15.54 -14.51
C PRO A 52 -26.42 15.83 -15.71
N SER A 53 -26.87 16.72 -16.60
CA SER A 53 -26.12 17.14 -17.78
C SER A 53 -24.93 18.06 -17.48
N ASP A 54 -24.89 18.63 -16.28
CA ASP A 54 -23.85 19.58 -15.85
C ASP A 54 -22.71 18.80 -15.21
N GLY A 55 -21.48 19.00 -15.70
CA GLY A 55 -20.29 18.32 -15.16
C GLY A 55 -19.95 18.71 -13.72
N ILE A 56 -19.05 17.97 -13.11
CA ILE A 56 -18.53 18.25 -11.75
C ILE A 56 -17.36 19.22 -11.91
N ASN A 57 -17.57 20.50 -11.62
CA ASN A 57 -16.61 21.54 -11.95
C ASN A 57 -16.26 22.42 -10.75
N LEU A 58 -14.95 22.75 -10.59
CA LEU A 58 -14.47 23.84 -9.75
C LEU A 58 -13.81 24.87 -10.67
N VAL A 59 -14.50 25.99 -10.90
CA VAL A 59 -14.01 27.10 -11.72
C VAL A 59 -14.20 28.38 -10.93
N ASN A 60 -13.14 29.17 -10.78
CA ASN A 60 -13.13 30.39 -9.98
C ASN A 60 -13.61 30.18 -8.53
N SER A 61 -13.39 29.01 -7.99
CA SER A 61 -13.73 28.66 -6.60
C SER A 61 -12.74 29.28 -5.63
N LEU A 62 -13.20 29.60 -4.43
CA LEU A 62 -12.32 30.05 -3.34
C LEU A 62 -12.02 28.85 -2.42
N PRO A 63 -10.81 28.80 -1.84
CA PRO A 63 -10.48 27.84 -0.81
C PRO A 63 -11.38 27.99 0.42
N VAL A 64 -11.94 26.88 0.92
CA VAL A 64 -12.84 26.84 2.06
C VAL A 64 -12.52 25.67 3.00
N TYR A 65 -12.92 25.81 4.27
CA TYR A 65 -12.84 24.68 5.21
C TYR A 65 -13.86 23.59 4.86
N ASP A 66 -13.61 22.36 5.31
CA ASP A 66 -14.50 21.22 5.05
C ASP A 66 -15.94 21.49 5.53
N GLU A 67 -16.13 22.12 6.70
CA GLU A 67 -17.46 22.46 7.21
C GLU A 67 -18.25 23.37 6.27
N GLU A 68 -17.58 24.27 5.58
CA GLU A 68 -18.20 25.15 4.58
C GLU A 68 -18.42 24.40 3.27
N GLY A 69 -17.41 23.66 2.78
CA GLY A 69 -17.48 22.86 1.57
C GLY A 69 -18.62 21.83 1.59
N LYS A 70 -18.87 21.21 2.74
CA LYS A 70 -20.00 20.29 2.96
C LYS A 70 -21.38 20.94 2.84
N THR A 71 -21.46 22.26 2.82
CA THR A 71 -22.73 22.98 2.58
C THR A 71 -23.02 23.22 1.10
N ASN A 72 -22.09 22.89 0.21
CA ASN A 72 -22.29 23.04 -1.24
C ASN A 72 -23.48 22.23 -1.73
N THR A 73 -24.09 22.70 -2.83
CA THR A 73 -25.14 21.95 -3.51
C THR A 73 -24.58 20.65 -4.05
N PRO A 74 -25.14 19.50 -3.69
CA PRO A 74 -24.61 18.21 -4.13
C PRO A 74 -24.87 17.96 -5.63
N TYR A 75 -23.90 17.35 -6.28
CA TYR A 75 -24.09 16.71 -7.57
C TYR A 75 -24.80 15.38 -7.32
N GLN A 76 -26.04 15.25 -7.78
CA GLN A 76 -26.89 14.09 -7.54
C GLN A 76 -26.82 13.12 -8.70
N PHE A 77 -26.63 11.83 -8.41
CA PHE A 77 -26.61 10.77 -9.41
C PHE A 77 -27.24 9.49 -8.85
N SER A 78 -27.39 8.47 -9.68
CA SER A 78 -27.79 7.14 -9.21
C SER A 78 -27.12 6.04 -10.02
N LEU A 79 -26.88 4.91 -9.36
CA LEU A 79 -26.46 3.65 -9.97
C LEU A 79 -27.63 2.68 -9.86
N GLU A 80 -28.11 2.15 -11.00
CA GLU A 80 -29.21 1.19 -11.08
C GLU A 80 -28.69 -0.13 -11.63
N ASN A 81 -28.75 -1.18 -10.83
CA ASN A 81 -28.50 -2.54 -11.29
C ASN A 81 -29.79 -3.13 -11.86
N ARG A 82 -29.85 -3.29 -13.16
CA ARG A 82 -30.98 -3.92 -13.86
C ARG A 82 -30.80 -5.41 -14.10
N SER A 83 -29.70 -5.99 -13.58
CA SER A 83 -29.39 -7.40 -13.66
C SER A 83 -30.17 -8.21 -12.62
N ASP A 84 -30.28 -9.53 -12.84
CA ASP A 84 -30.80 -10.49 -11.86
C ASP A 84 -29.72 -11.02 -10.87
N ILE A 85 -28.56 -10.38 -10.86
CA ILE A 85 -27.39 -10.71 -10.05
C ILE A 85 -26.86 -9.45 -9.36
N ASP A 86 -26.18 -9.62 -8.24
CA ASP A 86 -25.50 -8.55 -7.55
C ASP A 86 -24.28 -8.06 -8.34
N LEU A 87 -24.05 -6.75 -8.33
CA LEU A 87 -22.90 -6.12 -8.99
C LEU A 87 -22.02 -5.44 -7.97
N TYR A 88 -20.74 -5.72 -8.06
CA TYR A 88 -19.69 -5.04 -7.30
C TYR A 88 -19.19 -3.83 -8.09
N TYR A 89 -19.03 -2.67 -7.45
CA TYR A 89 -18.61 -1.46 -8.14
C TYR A 89 -17.54 -0.70 -7.39
N THR A 90 -16.71 0.02 -8.14
CA THR A 90 -15.93 1.17 -7.65
C THR A 90 -16.36 2.41 -8.39
N LEU A 91 -16.56 3.50 -7.64
CA LEU A 91 -16.88 4.82 -8.16
C LEU A 91 -15.64 5.70 -8.02
N SER A 92 -15.19 6.27 -9.12
CA SER A 92 -14.04 7.18 -9.15
C SER A 92 -14.47 8.55 -9.64
N LEU A 93 -13.82 9.60 -9.10
CA LEU A 93 -13.91 10.95 -9.66
C LEU A 93 -12.62 11.21 -10.44
N VAL A 94 -12.76 11.37 -11.76
CA VAL A 94 -11.62 11.50 -12.68
C VAL A 94 -11.79 12.76 -13.54
N ASP A 95 -10.71 13.17 -14.20
CA ASP A 95 -10.77 14.27 -15.14
C ASP A 95 -11.70 13.99 -16.33
N ASP A 96 -12.45 14.98 -16.74
CA ASP A 96 -13.24 14.94 -17.98
C ASP A 96 -12.38 15.40 -19.17
N GLU A 97 -11.72 14.44 -19.83
CA GLU A 97 -10.83 14.70 -20.97
C GLU A 97 -11.53 15.47 -22.12
N GLU A 98 -12.84 15.28 -22.32
CA GLU A 98 -13.57 15.99 -23.38
C GLU A 98 -13.88 17.42 -22.96
N ALA A 99 -14.23 17.66 -21.69
CA ALA A 99 -14.41 19.01 -21.18
C ALA A 99 -13.09 19.78 -21.19
N ILE A 100 -11.97 19.11 -20.84
CA ILE A 100 -10.62 19.66 -20.90
C ILE A 100 -10.21 19.98 -22.34
N ALA A 101 -10.43 19.06 -23.28
CA ALA A 101 -10.12 19.29 -24.70
C ALA A 101 -11.02 20.38 -25.33
N GLY A 102 -12.22 20.59 -24.81
CA GLY A 102 -13.16 21.62 -25.21
C GLY A 102 -12.90 23.00 -24.57
N CYS A 103 -11.94 23.12 -23.67
CA CYS A 103 -11.59 24.40 -23.07
C CYS A 103 -11.14 25.43 -24.13
N ASP A 104 -11.77 26.59 -24.11
CA ASP A 104 -11.51 27.66 -25.08
C ASP A 104 -10.13 28.27 -24.87
N THR A 105 -9.15 27.85 -25.65
CA THR A 105 -7.80 28.44 -25.69
C THR A 105 -7.72 29.72 -26.50
N SER A 106 -8.85 30.20 -27.08
CA SER A 106 -8.86 31.40 -27.94
C SER A 106 -8.55 32.70 -27.18
N SER A 107 -8.66 32.69 -25.86
CA SER A 107 -8.31 33.81 -24.97
C SER A 107 -6.88 33.78 -24.46
N GLY A 108 -6.06 32.79 -24.86
CA GLY A 108 -4.67 32.65 -24.42
C GLY A 108 -4.52 32.05 -23.02
N SER A 109 -5.60 31.59 -22.38
CA SER A 109 -5.56 30.81 -21.15
C SER A 109 -5.56 29.32 -21.51
N SER A 110 -4.48 28.62 -21.21
CA SER A 110 -4.49 27.15 -21.16
C SER A 110 -5.39 26.74 -19.99
N CYS A 111 -6.23 25.71 -20.16
CA CYS A 111 -6.91 25.08 -19.03
C CYS A 111 -5.87 24.33 -18.19
N GLU A 112 -5.19 25.02 -17.33
CA GLU A 112 -4.34 24.39 -16.33
C GLU A 112 -5.24 23.72 -15.29
N LEU A 113 -4.96 22.44 -15.03
CA LEU A 113 -5.73 21.66 -14.07
C LEU A 113 -5.23 21.91 -12.65
N LEU A 114 -6.19 21.90 -11.69
CA LEU A 114 -5.87 21.90 -10.27
C LEU A 114 -5.07 20.65 -9.90
N ASP A 115 -4.16 20.79 -8.96
CA ASP A 115 -3.53 19.64 -8.32
C ASP A 115 -4.59 18.82 -7.56
N PRO A 116 -4.57 17.49 -7.57
CA PRO A 116 -5.49 16.66 -6.78
C PRO A 116 -5.56 17.02 -5.30
N ARG A 117 -4.47 17.55 -4.72
CA ARG A 117 -4.44 18.03 -3.33
C ARG A 117 -5.37 19.21 -3.08
N ASP A 118 -5.62 19.99 -4.13
CA ASP A 118 -6.51 21.16 -4.05
C ASP A 118 -7.99 20.76 -3.99
N VAL A 119 -8.34 19.52 -4.39
CA VAL A 119 -9.72 19.07 -4.52
C VAL A 119 -10.12 18.18 -3.36
N ARG A 120 -11.05 18.67 -2.55
CA ARG A 120 -11.72 17.96 -1.48
C ARG A 120 -13.11 17.54 -1.94
N TYR A 121 -13.61 16.45 -1.38
CA TYR A 121 -14.96 15.96 -1.68
C TYR A 121 -15.65 15.36 -0.46
N GLU A 122 -16.99 15.35 -0.50
CA GLU A 122 -17.85 14.52 0.33
C GLU A 122 -18.77 13.73 -0.59
N ILE A 123 -18.75 12.41 -0.45
CA ILE A 123 -19.63 11.49 -1.18
C ILE A 123 -20.60 10.83 -0.20
N THR A 124 -21.86 10.80 -0.54
CA THR A 124 -22.90 10.02 0.16
C THR A 124 -23.50 9.01 -0.82
N MET A 125 -23.42 7.73 -0.48
CA MET A 125 -24.00 6.61 -1.23
C MET A 125 -24.95 5.84 -0.31
N GLY A 126 -26.26 5.93 -0.57
CA GLY A 126 -27.24 5.40 0.36
C GLY A 126 -27.08 6.01 1.76
N ASP A 127 -26.81 5.17 2.75
CA ASP A 127 -26.62 5.58 4.17
C ASP A 127 -25.16 5.86 4.55
N ARG A 128 -24.21 5.71 3.60
CA ARG A 128 -22.78 5.88 3.85
C ARG A 128 -22.31 7.25 3.38
N THR A 129 -21.55 7.96 4.22
CA THR A 129 -20.93 9.24 3.87
C THR A 129 -19.44 9.21 4.16
N PHE A 130 -18.63 9.68 3.21
CA PHE A 130 -17.18 9.75 3.34
C PHE A 130 -16.68 11.12 2.84
N THR A 131 -15.72 11.71 3.54
CA THR A 131 -15.02 12.94 3.15
C THR A 131 -13.56 12.63 2.88
N GLY A 132 -13.05 13.03 1.72
CA GLY A 132 -11.68 12.74 1.29
C GLY A 132 -11.02 13.85 0.48
N SER A 133 -9.80 13.56 0.01
CA SER A 133 -9.05 14.37 -0.94
C SER A 133 -8.77 13.53 -2.19
N LEU A 134 -8.77 14.14 -3.36
CA LEU A 134 -8.36 13.43 -4.58
C LEU A 134 -6.87 13.09 -4.60
N SER A 135 -6.07 13.67 -3.70
CA SER A 135 -4.69 13.23 -3.48
C SER A 135 -4.60 11.84 -2.87
N ASP A 136 -5.60 11.42 -2.13
CA ASP A 136 -5.59 10.13 -1.43
C ASP A 136 -5.91 8.98 -2.40
N SER A 137 -6.98 9.14 -3.17
CA SER A 137 -7.41 8.19 -4.19
C SER A 137 -8.37 8.86 -5.17
N SER A 138 -8.36 8.44 -6.42
CA SER A 138 -9.43 8.79 -7.37
C SER A 138 -10.71 7.99 -7.11
N ILE A 139 -10.63 6.84 -6.43
CA ILE A 139 -11.81 6.09 -5.97
C ILE A 139 -12.42 6.85 -4.81
N ILE A 140 -13.68 7.25 -4.96
CA ILE A 140 -14.43 8.03 -3.98
C ILE A 140 -15.49 7.21 -3.24
N ASP A 141 -15.91 6.07 -3.80
CA ASP A 141 -16.78 5.10 -3.16
C ASP A 141 -16.69 3.73 -3.84
N TYR A 142 -17.15 2.69 -3.16
CA TYR A 142 -17.24 1.32 -3.64
C TYR A 142 -18.33 0.56 -2.87
N GLY A 143 -18.79 -0.55 -3.42
CA GLY A 143 -19.77 -1.38 -2.74
C GLY A 143 -20.41 -2.43 -3.65
N VAL A 144 -21.52 -2.95 -3.15
CA VAL A 144 -22.40 -3.86 -3.86
C VAL A 144 -23.70 -3.14 -4.19
N ILE A 145 -24.22 -3.34 -5.36
CA ILE A 145 -25.59 -2.99 -5.72
C ILE A 145 -26.34 -4.29 -5.94
N GLU A 146 -27.30 -4.58 -5.05
CA GLU A 146 -28.06 -5.81 -5.13
C GLU A 146 -28.81 -5.93 -6.46
N SER A 147 -29.19 -7.16 -6.80
CA SER A 147 -30.03 -7.42 -7.97
C SER A 147 -31.28 -6.52 -7.97
N ARG A 148 -31.50 -5.80 -9.08
CA ARG A 148 -32.65 -4.89 -9.26
C ARG A 148 -32.69 -3.68 -8.31
N GLU A 149 -31.59 -3.36 -7.64
CA GLU A 149 -31.48 -2.21 -6.75
C GLU A 149 -31.08 -0.92 -7.48
N THR A 150 -31.48 0.22 -6.92
CA THR A 150 -31.02 1.57 -7.30
C THR A 150 -30.46 2.27 -6.08
N VAL A 151 -29.17 2.61 -6.12
CA VAL A 151 -28.50 3.40 -5.08
C VAL A 151 -28.37 4.85 -5.53
N LYS A 152 -28.80 5.78 -4.69
CA LYS A 152 -28.64 7.22 -4.92
C LYS A 152 -27.32 7.70 -4.34
N GLY A 153 -26.63 8.55 -5.12
CA GLY A 153 -25.39 9.20 -4.73
C GLY A 153 -25.52 10.73 -4.72
N GLU A 154 -24.83 11.35 -3.78
CA GLU A 154 -24.64 12.79 -3.67
C GLU A 154 -23.16 13.09 -3.52
N LEU A 155 -22.60 13.88 -4.43
CA LEU A 155 -21.18 14.28 -4.40
C LEU A 155 -21.09 15.80 -4.25
N LYS A 156 -20.34 16.26 -3.27
CA LYS A 156 -19.95 17.65 -3.11
C LYS A 156 -18.45 17.77 -3.30
N VAL A 157 -18.00 18.80 -4.00
CA VAL A 157 -16.58 19.11 -4.19
C VAL A 157 -16.30 20.54 -3.82
N TRP A 158 -15.10 20.81 -3.31
CA TRP A 158 -14.64 22.17 -2.96
C TRP A 158 -13.13 22.26 -3.03
N LEU A 159 -12.64 23.49 -3.06
CA LEU A 159 -11.21 23.78 -3.05
C LEU A 159 -10.70 23.77 -1.60
N ASN A 160 -9.63 23.02 -1.36
CA ASN A 160 -9.01 22.89 -0.03
C ASN A 160 -8.60 24.26 0.53
N ILE A 161 -8.84 24.53 1.80
CA ILE A 161 -8.48 25.80 2.46
C ILE A 161 -6.98 26.13 2.36
N ASN A 162 -6.13 25.09 2.28
CA ASN A 162 -4.67 25.24 2.19
C ASN A 162 -4.17 25.50 0.75
N THR A 163 -5.06 25.53 -0.23
CA THR A 163 -4.71 25.82 -1.63
C THR A 163 -4.11 27.22 -1.75
N GLY A 164 -2.91 27.29 -2.31
CA GLY A 164 -2.18 28.54 -2.46
C GLY A 164 -2.47 29.30 -3.77
N ASN A 165 -1.72 30.37 -4.00
CA ASN A 165 -1.88 31.21 -5.18
C ASN A 165 -1.50 30.51 -6.50
N GLU A 166 -0.80 29.40 -6.46
CA GLU A 166 -0.44 28.55 -7.59
C GLU A 166 -1.64 27.89 -8.27
N ALA A 167 -2.77 27.81 -7.58
CA ALA A 167 -4.04 27.31 -8.10
C ALA A 167 -4.88 28.40 -8.81
N MET A 168 -4.45 29.67 -8.77
CA MET A 168 -5.19 30.76 -9.41
C MET A 168 -5.27 30.56 -10.93
N GLY A 169 -6.50 30.58 -11.43
CA GLY A 169 -6.79 30.40 -12.85
C GLY A 169 -6.79 28.96 -13.32
N LYS A 170 -6.49 27.99 -12.45
CA LYS A 170 -6.63 26.57 -12.71
C LYS A 170 -8.06 26.09 -12.47
N VAL A 171 -8.41 24.96 -13.08
CA VAL A 171 -9.77 24.41 -13.04
C VAL A 171 -9.74 22.93 -12.67
N PHE A 172 -10.80 22.45 -12.04
CA PHE A 172 -11.14 21.03 -11.98
C PHE A 172 -12.39 20.81 -12.83
N LEU A 173 -12.28 19.92 -13.80
CA LEU A 173 -13.35 19.47 -14.67
C LEU A 173 -13.43 17.96 -14.51
N GLY A 174 -14.39 17.50 -13.71
CA GLY A 174 -14.49 16.11 -13.30
C GLY A 174 -15.69 15.40 -13.87
N ARG A 175 -15.58 14.07 -13.95
CA ARG A 175 -16.67 13.16 -14.23
C ARG A 175 -16.59 11.92 -13.36
N LEU A 176 -17.75 11.28 -13.17
CA LEU A 176 -17.78 9.98 -12.52
C LEU A 176 -17.33 8.88 -13.48
N LYS A 177 -16.58 7.94 -12.95
CA LYS A 177 -16.19 6.69 -13.62
C LYS A 177 -16.58 5.54 -12.72
N VAL A 178 -17.43 4.65 -13.24
CA VAL A 178 -17.85 3.43 -12.52
C VAL A 178 -17.19 2.24 -13.19
N PHE A 179 -16.51 1.46 -12.39
CA PHE A 179 -16.10 0.10 -12.75
C PHE A 179 -17.03 -0.87 -12.03
N ALA A 180 -17.57 -1.88 -12.72
CA ALA A 180 -18.41 -2.89 -12.10
C ALA A 180 -18.10 -4.30 -12.64
N THR A 181 -18.36 -5.31 -11.80
CA THR A 181 -18.13 -6.72 -12.09
C THR A 181 -19.20 -7.58 -11.43
N GLN A 182 -19.42 -8.77 -11.97
CA GLN A 182 -20.33 -9.79 -11.43
C GLN A 182 -19.70 -10.70 -10.39
N GLN A 183 -18.39 -10.62 -10.21
CA GLN A 183 -17.66 -11.68 -9.50
C GLN A 183 -17.33 -11.29 -8.08
N VAL A 184 -17.81 -12.11 -7.15
CA VAL A 184 -17.54 -12.01 -5.71
C VAL A 184 -16.04 -12.11 -5.41
N ASP A 185 -15.33 -12.99 -6.13
CA ASP A 185 -13.92 -13.28 -5.87
C ASP A 185 -12.96 -12.15 -6.30
N ASP A 186 -13.39 -11.28 -7.22
CA ASP A 186 -12.61 -10.12 -7.64
C ASP A 186 -12.75 -8.93 -6.70
N PHE A 187 -13.82 -8.88 -5.92
CA PHE A 187 -14.13 -7.80 -4.99
C PHE A 187 -14.89 -8.35 -3.79
N ASN A 188 -14.19 -8.81 -2.79
CA ASN A 188 -14.82 -9.15 -1.52
C ASN A 188 -15.03 -7.87 -0.68
N PHE A 189 -15.97 -7.02 -1.12
CA PHE A 189 -16.30 -5.74 -0.47
C PHE A 189 -16.92 -5.91 0.92
N GLU A 190 -17.51 -7.08 1.21
CA GLU A 190 -18.00 -7.40 2.56
C GLU A 190 -16.87 -7.49 3.58
N GLN A 191 -15.60 -7.61 3.11
CA GLN A 191 -14.42 -7.72 3.96
C GLN A 191 -13.61 -6.42 4.06
N GLY A 192 -14.04 -5.32 3.48
CA GLY A 192 -13.39 -4.03 3.60
C GLY A 192 -13.06 -3.66 5.06
N ASN A 193 -13.24 -2.45 5.44
CA ASN A 193 -12.93 -1.98 6.80
C ASN A 193 -13.67 -2.75 7.92
N ASP A 194 -14.78 -3.40 7.64
CA ASP A 194 -15.58 -4.11 8.65
C ASP A 194 -14.84 -5.30 9.30
N ASN A 195 -13.92 -5.92 8.55
CA ASN A 195 -13.10 -7.04 9.04
C ASN A 195 -11.65 -6.64 9.33
N VAL A 196 -11.28 -5.39 9.13
CA VAL A 196 -9.94 -4.88 9.48
C VAL A 196 -9.86 -4.73 10.99
N ASN A 197 -8.89 -5.40 11.61
CA ASN A 197 -8.64 -5.19 13.03
C ASN A 197 -8.27 -3.73 13.32
N LYS A 198 -8.99 -3.12 14.25
CA LYS A 198 -8.71 -1.75 14.68
C LYS A 198 -7.24 -1.62 15.12
N PRO A 199 -6.56 -0.52 14.75
CA PRO A 199 -5.22 -0.28 15.25
C PRO A 199 -5.18 -0.19 16.77
N GLU A 200 -4.30 -0.96 17.39
CA GLU A 200 -4.07 -0.90 18.83
C GLU A 200 -3.03 0.18 19.13
N MET A 201 -3.48 1.29 19.68
CA MET A 201 -2.66 2.47 19.96
C MET A 201 -2.18 2.51 21.39
N ASP A 202 -0.94 2.95 21.59
CA ASP A 202 -0.48 3.45 22.88
C ASP A 202 -1.10 4.84 23.17
N SER A 203 -1.27 5.15 24.44
CA SER A 203 -1.87 6.41 24.90
C SER A 203 -1.14 7.68 24.43
N ASN A 204 0.13 7.55 24.06
CA ASN A 204 0.96 8.66 23.59
C ASN A 204 1.10 8.72 22.06
N MET A 205 0.46 7.81 21.34
CA MET A 205 0.28 7.91 19.90
C MET A 205 -0.88 8.85 19.57
N ILE A 206 -0.74 9.57 18.49
CA ILE A 206 -1.77 10.43 17.92
C ILE A 206 -2.15 9.88 16.55
N ALA A 207 -3.41 9.55 16.37
CA ALA A 207 -3.94 9.13 15.06
C ALA A 207 -3.93 10.33 14.11
N VAL A 208 -3.44 10.12 12.89
CA VAL A 208 -3.33 11.18 11.90
C VAL A 208 -3.87 10.74 10.55
N LYS A 209 -4.36 11.73 9.79
CA LYS A 209 -4.76 11.63 8.40
C LYS A 209 -4.14 12.78 7.62
N HIS A 210 -3.94 12.62 6.33
CA HIS A 210 -3.43 13.69 5.48
C HIS A 210 -4.60 14.45 4.84
N ASP A 211 -4.58 15.79 4.87
CA ASP A 211 -5.67 16.61 4.33
C ASP A 211 -5.45 17.08 2.88
N GLY A 212 -4.41 16.52 2.25
CA GLY A 212 -3.92 16.93 0.94
C GLY A 212 -2.63 17.76 1.03
N TYR A 213 -2.40 18.46 2.14
CA TYR A 213 -1.20 19.30 2.38
C TYR A 213 -0.43 18.89 3.62
N ASN A 214 -1.14 18.63 4.72
CA ASN A 214 -0.56 18.43 6.03
C ASN A 214 -1.08 17.16 6.70
N TRP A 215 -0.30 16.60 7.60
CA TRP A 215 -0.78 15.62 8.55
C TRP A 215 -1.59 16.33 9.63
N VAL A 216 -2.83 15.91 9.77
CA VAL A 216 -3.77 16.46 10.75
C VAL A 216 -4.23 15.40 11.74
N LYS A 217 -4.54 15.80 12.96
CA LYS A 217 -5.17 14.91 13.95
C LYS A 217 -6.50 14.41 13.44
N THR A 218 -6.76 13.10 13.55
CA THR A 218 -8.00 12.48 13.08
C THR A 218 -8.78 11.79 14.19
N ASP A 219 -10.05 11.51 13.91
CA ASP A 219 -10.92 10.71 14.78
C ASP A 219 -10.64 9.22 14.55
N ILE A 220 -10.34 8.50 15.62
CA ILE A 220 -10.05 7.06 15.57
C ILE A 220 -11.27 6.19 15.28
N ASP A 221 -12.46 6.70 15.52
CA ASP A 221 -13.72 5.99 15.34
C ASP A 221 -14.44 6.35 14.04
N ASN A 222 -13.94 7.35 13.30
CA ASN A 222 -14.61 7.82 12.10
C ASN A 222 -13.64 8.26 11.00
N GLY A 223 -13.53 7.46 9.93
CA GLY A 223 -12.80 7.82 8.71
C GLY A 223 -11.28 7.91 8.85
N TRP A 224 -10.69 7.29 9.86
CA TRP A 224 -9.24 7.27 10.05
C TRP A 224 -8.52 6.49 8.94
N TYR A 225 -9.07 5.34 8.56
CA TYR A 225 -8.49 4.50 7.53
C TYR A 225 -9.58 3.89 6.63
N ASN A 226 -9.15 3.51 5.42
CA ASN A 226 -9.94 2.73 4.48
C ASN A 226 -8.99 1.91 3.61
N TYR A 227 -8.83 0.62 3.93
CA TYR A 227 -7.86 -0.25 3.25
C TYR A 227 -8.22 -0.49 1.79
N ASP A 228 -9.51 -0.54 1.43
CA ASP A 228 -9.95 -0.68 0.04
C ASP A 228 -9.55 0.52 -0.84
N MET A 229 -9.38 1.69 -0.22
CA MET A 229 -8.91 2.91 -0.88
C MET A 229 -7.39 3.11 -0.77
N GLY A 230 -6.65 2.17 -0.19
CA GLY A 230 -5.23 2.34 0.07
C GLY A 230 -4.91 3.38 1.16
N ILE A 231 -5.89 3.74 1.99
CA ILE A 231 -5.74 4.65 3.14
C ILE A 231 -5.47 3.78 4.38
N TRP A 232 -4.21 3.40 4.57
CA TRP A 232 -3.82 2.63 5.74
C TRP A 232 -3.75 3.54 6.98
N ALA A 233 -4.05 3.01 8.16
CA ALA A 233 -4.03 3.78 9.39
C ALA A 233 -2.62 4.25 9.74
N ASN A 234 -2.48 5.54 9.99
CA ASN A 234 -1.22 6.18 10.37
C ASN A 234 -1.33 6.78 11.78
N ALA A 235 -0.27 6.63 12.58
CA ALA A 235 -0.14 7.27 13.88
C ALA A 235 1.27 7.81 14.06
N ILE A 236 1.40 8.80 14.95
CA ILE A 236 2.67 9.47 15.20
C ILE A 236 2.96 9.57 16.69
N THR A 237 4.24 9.76 17.04
CA THR A 237 4.63 10.38 18.31
C THR A 237 5.22 11.75 18.05
N VAL A 238 5.05 12.63 19.00
CA VAL A 238 5.58 14.00 18.96
C VAL A 238 6.53 14.23 20.13
N LYS A 239 7.28 15.33 20.08
CA LYS A 239 8.13 15.78 21.19
C LYS A 239 7.34 15.80 22.50
N ALA A 240 7.95 15.39 23.59
CA ALA A 240 7.28 15.23 24.89
C ALA A 240 6.62 16.54 25.41
N ASP A 241 7.22 17.69 25.13
CA ASP A 241 6.67 19.01 25.48
C ASP A 241 5.47 19.44 24.60
N LYS A 242 5.24 18.75 23.50
CA LYS A 242 4.13 19.00 22.56
C LYS A 242 2.96 18.03 22.71
N LEU A 243 3.16 16.90 23.35
CA LEU A 243 2.18 15.82 23.41
C LEU A 243 0.81 16.29 23.96
N SER A 244 0.83 16.97 25.11
CA SER A 244 -0.43 17.43 25.74
C SER A 244 -1.18 18.48 24.91
N GLU A 245 -0.43 19.30 24.16
CA GLU A 245 -1.02 20.28 23.24
C GLU A 245 -1.80 19.58 22.13
N TYR A 246 -1.16 18.62 21.42
CA TYR A 246 -1.81 17.91 20.32
C TYR A 246 -2.88 16.92 20.79
N GLN A 247 -2.72 16.31 21.98
CA GLN A 247 -3.78 15.45 22.54
C GLN A 247 -5.06 16.24 22.83
N ALA A 248 -4.94 17.48 23.34
CA ALA A 248 -6.08 18.34 23.64
C ALA A 248 -6.64 19.07 22.42
N ALA A 249 -5.89 19.13 21.31
CA ALA A 249 -6.29 19.83 20.10
C ALA A 249 -7.54 19.21 19.46
N PRO A 250 -8.39 20.00 18.78
CA PRO A 250 -9.51 19.50 17.99
C PRO A 250 -9.06 18.55 16.87
N ILE A 251 -9.98 17.71 16.40
CA ILE A 251 -9.83 16.96 15.14
C ILE A 251 -9.63 17.97 13.99
N GLY A 252 -8.78 17.63 13.02
CA GLY A 252 -8.38 18.52 11.93
C GLY A 252 -7.22 19.48 12.25
N THR A 253 -6.72 19.48 13.50
CA THR A 253 -5.55 20.29 13.85
C THR A 253 -4.31 19.77 13.14
N GLU A 254 -3.61 20.64 12.42
CA GLU A 254 -2.33 20.38 11.78
C GLU A 254 -1.26 19.97 12.82
N ILE A 255 -0.48 18.96 12.48
CA ILE A 255 0.67 18.52 13.27
C ILE A 255 1.94 19.00 12.55
N ASN A 256 2.67 19.90 13.20
CA ASN A 256 3.92 20.40 12.64
C ASN A 256 4.94 19.27 12.48
N MET A 257 5.48 19.08 11.25
CA MET A 257 6.49 18.05 10.95
C MET A 257 7.74 18.14 11.82
N ASP A 258 8.10 19.34 12.30
CA ASP A 258 9.23 19.54 13.19
C ASP A 258 8.97 18.97 14.59
N ASP A 259 7.72 18.84 15.00
CA ASP A 259 7.34 18.26 16.29
C ASP A 259 7.19 16.75 16.24
N ILE A 260 7.08 16.16 15.06
CA ILE A 260 6.98 14.69 14.89
C ILE A 260 8.34 14.05 15.13
N GLU A 261 8.36 13.00 15.94
CA GLU A 261 9.53 12.16 16.17
C GLU A 261 9.44 10.83 15.43
N THR A 262 8.28 10.15 15.48
CA THR A 262 8.09 8.87 14.80
C THR A 262 6.74 8.81 14.11
N MET A 263 6.72 8.22 12.92
CA MET A 263 5.53 7.93 12.13
C MET A 263 5.40 6.43 11.92
N TRP A 264 4.20 5.90 12.10
CA TRP A 264 3.89 4.48 12.07
C TRP A 264 2.70 4.19 11.17
N VAL A 265 2.73 3.02 10.53
CA VAL A 265 1.65 2.51 9.69
C VAL A 265 1.17 1.18 10.26
N TRP A 266 -0.14 1.05 10.45
CA TRP A 266 -0.74 -0.19 10.94
C TRP A 266 -0.88 -1.21 9.83
N ILE A 267 -0.36 -2.41 10.06
CA ILE A 267 -0.60 -3.58 9.22
C ILE A 267 -1.54 -4.51 9.99
N PRO A 268 -2.83 -4.54 9.67
CA PRO A 268 -3.79 -5.41 10.33
C PRO A 268 -3.51 -6.88 10.00
N ARG A 269 -3.86 -7.78 10.89
CA ARG A 269 -3.73 -9.22 10.65
C ARG A 269 -4.56 -9.66 9.46
N TYR A 270 -3.99 -10.50 8.63
CA TYR A 270 -4.62 -11.09 7.47
C TYR A 270 -4.10 -12.50 7.17
N SER A 271 -4.84 -13.24 6.35
CA SER A 271 -4.37 -14.43 5.65
C SER A 271 -4.23 -14.14 4.16
N TYR A 272 -3.35 -14.86 3.47
CA TYR A 272 -3.05 -14.63 2.06
C TYR A 272 -2.97 -15.92 1.24
N THR A 273 -3.15 -15.78 -0.08
CA THR A 273 -2.78 -16.75 -1.10
C THR A 273 -2.08 -16.05 -2.27
N ILE A 274 -1.25 -16.78 -2.98
CA ILE A 274 -0.50 -16.26 -4.12
C ILE A 274 -0.99 -16.91 -5.41
N ALA A 275 -1.32 -16.12 -6.43
CA ALA A 275 -1.81 -16.59 -7.72
C ALA A 275 -0.72 -17.24 -8.60
N GLY A 276 0.55 -17.01 -8.29
CA GLY A 276 1.68 -17.62 -9.00
C GLY A 276 3.00 -17.14 -8.46
N ASP A 277 4.06 -17.91 -8.71
CA ASP A 277 5.43 -17.63 -8.25
C ASP A 277 6.33 -16.97 -9.32
N GLY A 278 5.73 -16.42 -10.37
CA GLY A 278 6.44 -15.82 -11.50
C GLY A 278 6.91 -16.85 -12.56
N THR A 279 6.93 -18.14 -12.23
CA THR A 279 7.24 -19.25 -13.14
C THR A 279 6.04 -20.17 -13.35
N THR A 280 5.21 -20.30 -12.34
CA THR A 280 4.02 -21.16 -12.34
C THR A 280 2.80 -20.34 -11.97
N TYR A 281 1.78 -20.37 -12.82
CA TYR A 281 0.49 -19.73 -12.59
C TYR A 281 -0.47 -20.72 -11.93
N TYR A 282 -1.08 -20.34 -10.81
CA TYR A 282 -1.95 -21.20 -10.00
C TYR A 282 -3.44 -21.01 -10.24
N GLY A 283 -3.86 -20.11 -11.12
CA GLY A 283 -5.24 -20.03 -11.57
C GLY A 283 -5.89 -18.66 -11.56
N LYS A 284 -5.72 -17.80 -10.57
CA LYS A 284 -6.32 -16.47 -10.56
C LYS A 284 -5.43 -15.45 -11.28
N ARG A 285 -5.99 -14.78 -12.27
CA ARG A 285 -5.37 -13.57 -12.82
C ARG A 285 -5.60 -12.44 -11.81
N GLY A 286 -4.57 -11.66 -11.53
CA GLY A 286 -4.75 -10.45 -10.76
C GLY A 286 -5.84 -9.58 -11.38
N ALA A 287 -6.84 -9.19 -10.61
CA ALA A 287 -7.94 -8.35 -11.04
C ALA A 287 -7.47 -7.02 -11.65
N TYR A 288 -6.28 -6.63 -11.28
CA TYR A 288 -5.64 -5.36 -11.64
C TYR A 288 -4.56 -5.49 -12.72
N LEU A 289 -4.33 -6.69 -13.24
CA LEU A 289 -3.39 -6.95 -14.33
C LEU A 289 -4.14 -7.36 -15.59
N ASN A 290 -3.85 -6.70 -16.71
CA ASN A 290 -4.48 -6.99 -18.00
C ASN A 290 -3.76 -8.11 -18.78
N SER A 291 -2.72 -8.73 -18.21
CA SER A 291 -1.89 -9.74 -18.86
C SER A 291 -1.58 -10.90 -17.92
N GLU A 292 -1.15 -12.03 -18.47
CA GLU A 292 -0.66 -13.15 -17.66
C GLU A 292 0.53 -12.71 -16.80
N PRO A 293 0.62 -13.13 -15.53
CA PRO A 293 1.73 -12.81 -14.65
C PRO A 293 3.08 -13.30 -15.20
N THR A 294 4.10 -12.48 -15.01
CA THR A 294 5.50 -12.77 -15.33
C THR A 294 6.37 -12.37 -14.14
N ALA A 295 7.65 -12.78 -14.11
CA ALA A 295 8.56 -12.31 -13.07
C ALA A 295 8.68 -10.77 -13.03
N ALA A 296 8.68 -10.11 -14.22
CA ALA A 296 8.73 -8.66 -14.31
C ALA A 296 7.39 -7.97 -14.01
N LEU A 297 6.28 -8.69 -14.08
CA LEU A 297 4.93 -8.24 -13.74
C LEU A 297 4.21 -9.39 -13.03
N PRO A 298 4.50 -9.62 -11.75
CA PRO A 298 3.94 -10.74 -10.99
C PRO A 298 2.44 -10.59 -10.78
N GLY A 299 1.81 -11.70 -10.40
CA GLY A 299 0.39 -11.74 -10.11
C GLY A 299 0.02 -11.05 -8.81
N GLU A 300 -1.26 -11.05 -8.52
CA GLU A 300 -1.84 -10.54 -7.29
C GLU A 300 -1.62 -11.52 -6.14
N ILE A 301 -1.41 -10.97 -4.95
CA ILE A 301 -1.54 -11.68 -3.69
C ILE A 301 -2.95 -11.41 -3.16
N ASP A 302 -3.75 -12.47 -3.04
CA ASP A 302 -5.08 -12.38 -2.48
C ASP A 302 -4.99 -12.30 -0.95
N VAL A 303 -5.68 -11.35 -0.34
CA VAL A 303 -5.63 -11.05 1.09
C VAL A 303 -7.04 -11.00 1.65
N LYS A 304 -7.25 -11.66 2.79
CA LYS A 304 -8.45 -11.49 3.63
C LYS A 304 -8.03 -11.09 5.05
N PHE A 305 -8.64 -10.05 5.58
CA PHE A 305 -8.43 -9.66 6.97
C PHE A 305 -9.09 -10.66 7.91
N VAL A 306 -8.41 -11.00 9.01
CA VAL A 306 -8.86 -12.02 9.97
C VAL A 306 -8.60 -11.59 11.40
N GLY A 307 -9.42 -12.06 12.34
CA GLY A 307 -9.22 -11.81 13.77
C GLY A 307 -7.97 -12.52 14.33
N ASN A 308 -7.54 -12.14 15.53
CA ASN A 308 -6.38 -12.72 16.20
C ASN A 308 -6.59 -14.18 16.66
N ASP A 309 -7.83 -14.67 16.64
CA ASP A 309 -8.20 -16.07 16.88
C ASP A 309 -8.02 -16.97 15.64
N VAL A 310 -7.79 -16.38 14.45
CA VAL A 310 -7.59 -17.10 13.19
C VAL A 310 -6.11 -17.24 12.90
N LYS A 311 -5.65 -18.49 12.75
CA LYS A 311 -4.27 -18.84 12.34
C LYS A 311 -4.30 -19.95 11.29
N GLU A 312 -4.43 -19.55 10.05
CA GLU A 312 -4.44 -20.49 8.92
C GLU A 312 -3.01 -20.93 8.58
N ARG A 313 -2.85 -22.21 8.21
CA ARG A 313 -1.56 -22.85 7.93
C ARG A 313 -1.63 -23.69 6.65
N GLY A 314 -2.30 -23.15 5.64
CA GLY A 314 -2.43 -23.77 4.32
C GLY A 314 -1.16 -23.71 3.48
N THR A 315 -1.32 -23.78 2.19
CA THR A 315 -0.21 -23.83 1.21
C THR A 315 0.21 -22.45 0.72
N ALA A 316 -0.52 -21.41 1.04
CA ALA A 316 -0.41 -20.05 0.48
C ALA A 316 -0.58 -19.98 -1.06
N LYS A 317 -1.09 -21.04 -1.70
CA LYS A 317 -1.29 -21.09 -3.14
C LYS A 317 -2.76 -20.91 -3.46
N TYR A 318 -3.04 -19.97 -4.35
CA TYR A 318 -4.41 -19.75 -4.83
C TYR A 318 -4.98 -21.02 -5.48
N SER A 319 -6.26 -21.24 -5.30
CA SER A 319 -7.04 -22.27 -5.99
C SER A 319 -8.44 -21.73 -6.26
N ASP A 320 -9.04 -22.13 -7.37
CA ASP A 320 -10.42 -21.76 -7.75
C ASP A 320 -11.47 -22.32 -6.78
N THR A 321 -11.07 -23.24 -5.90
CA THR A 321 -11.90 -23.71 -4.80
C THR A 321 -11.45 -22.99 -3.53
N ASP A 322 -12.37 -22.29 -2.87
CA ASP A 322 -12.09 -21.63 -1.57
C ASP A 322 -11.94 -22.70 -0.48
N GLU A 323 -10.82 -23.41 -0.54
CA GLU A 323 -10.45 -24.44 0.44
C GLU A 323 -9.64 -23.77 1.56
N PRO A 324 -10.00 -23.98 2.83
CA PRO A 324 -9.22 -23.47 3.96
C PRO A 324 -7.74 -23.86 3.92
N SER A 325 -7.42 -24.97 3.23
CA SER A 325 -6.04 -25.45 3.05
C SER A 325 -5.15 -24.55 2.20
N ASN A 326 -5.70 -23.56 1.51
CA ASN A 326 -4.95 -22.65 0.63
C ASN A 326 -4.44 -21.42 1.38
N TRP A 327 -5.13 -20.97 2.40
CA TRP A 327 -4.82 -19.75 3.13
C TRP A 327 -3.69 -19.94 4.15
N TYR A 328 -2.84 -18.92 4.27
CA TYR A 328 -1.76 -18.87 5.25
C TYR A 328 -1.75 -17.52 5.98
N THR A 329 -1.75 -17.53 7.31
CA THR A 329 -1.62 -16.32 8.13
C THR A 329 -0.13 -16.06 8.37
N PRO A 330 0.41 -14.87 7.99
CA PRO A 330 1.82 -14.51 8.20
C PRO A 330 2.27 -14.68 9.65
N ASP A 331 3.48 -15.21 9.83
CA ASP A 331 4.11 -15.38 11.14
C ASP A 331 4.44 -14.03 11.81
N ALA A 332 4.48 -12.96 11.04
CA ALA A 332 4.57 -11.57 11.52
C ALA A 332 3.54 -11.23 12.60
N PHE A 333 2.36 -11.84 12.52
CA PHE A 333 1.26 -11.62 13.48
C PHE A 333 1.32 -12.56 14.69
N THR A 334 2.47 -13.22 14.91
CA THR A 334 2.75 -13.98 16.13
C THR A 334 4.02 -13.42 16.77
N PHE A 335 3.92 -12.95 18.00
CA PHE A 335 5.08 -12.44 18.75
C PHE A 335 5.28 -13.27 20.02
N GLY A 336 6.33 -14.10 20.02
CA GLY A 336 6.47 -15.14 21.04
C GLY A 336 5.31 -16.15 20.96
N ASP A 337 4.56 -16.28 22.04
CA ASP A 337 3.40 -17.17 22.12
C ASP A 337 2.06 -16.45 21.85
N THR A 338 2.10 -15.19 21.41
CA THR A 338 0.92 -14.36 21.30
C THR A 338 0.54 -14.05 19.87
N GLU A 339 -0.72 -14.23 19.56
CA GLU A 339 -1.34 -13.85 18.31
C GLU A 339 -1.80 -12.38 18.38
N LEU A 340 -1.29 -11.57 17.45
CA LEU A 340 -1.55 -10.13 17.37
C LEU A 340 -2.68 -9.83 16.40
N SER A 341 -3.45 -8.78 16.68
CA SER A 341 -4.46 -8.21 15.76
C SER A 341 -3.83 -7.47 14.58
N GLY A 342 -2.55 -7.10 14.68
CA GLY A 342 -1.74 -6.40 13.69
C GLY A 342 -0.44 -5.90 14.30
N ILE A 343 0.33 -5.15 13.51
CA ILE A 343 1.62 -4.59 13.92
C ILE A 343 1.79 -3.16 13.37
N TRP A 344 2.50 -2.32 14.11
CA TRP A 344 2.91 -0.99 13.68
C TRP A 344 4.28 -1.07 13.01
N ILE A 345 4.37 -0.62 11.77
CA ILE A 345 5.62 -0.57 11.00
C ILE A 345 6.10 0.88 10.93
N GLY A 346 7.38 1.11 11.15
CA GLY A 346 7.99 2.42 10.90
C GLY A 346 7.74 2.86 9.47
N LYS A 347 7.10 4.02 9.29
CA LYS A 347 6.65 4.51 7.96
C LYS A 347 7.79 4.72 6.98
N PHE A 348 8.98 5.08 7.48
CA PHE A 348 10.20 5.33 6.73
C PHE A 348 11.36 4.51 7.30
N GLU A 349 12.47 4.41 6.56
CA GLU A 349 13.73 3.95 7.14
C GLU A 349 14.05 4.74 8.42
N THR A 350 14.64 4.08 9.39
CA THR A 350 14.99 4.74 10.66
C THR A 350 16.11 5.76 10.44
N SER A 351 15.95 6.95 11.00
CA SER A 351 16.96 8.01 11.11
C SER A 351 17.39 8.18 12.57
N SER A 352 18.21 9.16 12.86
CA SER A 352 18.68 9.46 14.22
C SER A 352 18.53 10.94 14.58
N SER A 353 18.59 11.22 15.88
CA SER A 353 18.58 12.58 16.42
C SER A 353 19.82 13.42 16.08
N ASN A 354 20.84 12.82 15.45
CA ASN A 354 22.03 13.53 14.97
C ASN A 354 22.18 13.40 13.45
N PRO A 355 21.41 14.14 12.65
CA PRO A 355 21.47 14.08 11.20
C PRO A 355 22.76 14.66 10.58
N SER A 356 23.61 15.31 11.38
CA SER A 356 24.88 15.89 10.93
C SER A 356 26.03 14.88 10.89
N ALA A 357 25.84 13.65 11.37
CA ALA A 357 26.82 12.60 11.17
C ALA A 357 26.82 12.21 9.69
N ASP A 358 27.98 12.23 9.01
CA ASP A 358 28.15 11.87 7.59
C ASP A 358 27.52 10.52 7.22
N TYR A 359 27.14 9.74 8.21
CA TYR A 359 26.60 8.39 8.08
C TYR A 359 25.26 8.19 8.82
N GLY A 360 24.53 9.28 9.09
CA GLY A 360 23.19 9.22 9.64
C GLY A 360 23.08 8.80 11.11
N GLY A 361 24.21 8.70 11.85
CA GLY A 361 24.21 8.35 13.27
C GLY A 361 25.38 7.44 13.68
N GLY A 362 25.82 6.55 12.81
CA GLY A 362 26.96 5.68 13.07
C GLY A 362 26.68 4.52 14.04
N ASN A 363 27.75 3.79 14.40
CA ASN A 363 27.65 2.55 15.18
C ASN A 363 27.54 2.81 16.69
N THR A 364 26.37 3.23 17.14
CA THR A 364 26.10 3.57 18.54
C THR A 364 24.66 3.24 18.93
N THR A 365 24.39 3.12 20.23
CA THR A 365 23.03 3.02 20.81
C THR A 365 22.64 4.28 21.58
N GLU A 366 23.51 5.30 21.61
CA GLU A 366 23.32 6.51 22.43
C GLU A 366 22.38 7.53 21.78
N LEU A 367 22.16 7.44 20.46
CA LEU A 367 21.26 8.33 19.76
C LEU A 367 19.81 7.84 19.85
N ASP A 368 18.89 8.77 19.71
CA ASP A 368 17.48 8.47 19.63
C ASP A 368 17.07 8.26 18.16
N ALA A 369 16.22 7.29 17.93
CA ALA A 369 15.68 7.02 16.61
C ALA A 369 14.63 8.06 16.22
N LEU A 370 14.64 8.45 14.95
CA LEU A 370 13.58 9.24 14.30
C LEU A 370 13.01 8.43 13.16
N ILE A 371 11.69 8.46 12.98
CA ILE A 371 11.01 7.83 11.85
C ILE A 371 10.15 8.89 11.19
N LYS A 372 10.72 9.59 10.24
CA LYS A 372 10.06 10.70 9.54
C LYS A 372 10.66 10.91 8.16
N PRO A 373 9.95 11.62 7.25
CA PRO A 373 10.46 11.89 5.91
C PRO A 373 11.51 13.00 5.91
N ASN A 374 12.20 13.11 4.78
CA ASN A 374 13.13 14.19 4.46
C ASN A 374 14.34 14.30 5.42
N VAL A 375 14.73 13.17 6.01
CA VAL A 375 15.92 13.06 6.86
C VAL A 375 16.86 11.95 6.35
N THR A 376 18.12 12.00 6.71
CA THR A 376 19.08 10.96 6.30
C THR A 376 18.88 9.68 7.10
N SER A 377 18.79 8.52 6.44
CA SER A 377 18.70 7.21 7.07
C SER A 377 19.88 6.93 7.99
N TRP A 378 19.64 6.25 9.11
CA TRP A 378 20.67 5.84 10.04
C TRP A 378 21.46 4.65 9.49
N ARG A 379 22.69 4.91 9.08
CA ARG A 379 23.61 3.93 8.49
C ARG A 379 24.85 3.75 9.36
N TYR A 380 25.75 2.87 8.96
CA TYR A 380 26.96 2.53 9.72
C TYR A 380 26.69 1.99 11.13
N ILE A 381 25.60 1.28 11.30
CA ILE A 381 25.21 0.63 12.55
C ILE A 381 25.23 -0.89 12.37
N ASN A 382 25.78 -1.64 13.31
CA ASN A 382 25.76 -3.10 13.28
C ASN A 382 24.44 -3.67 13.83
N VAL A 383 24.16 -4.92 13.51
CA VAL A 383 22.87 -5.55 13.85
C VAL A 383 22.63 -5.63 15.36
N SER A 384 23.66 -5.80 16.18
CA SER A 384 23.53 -5.80 17.64
C SER A 384 23.05 -4.44 18.16
N ASN A 385 23.61 -3.35 17.64
CA ASN A 385 23.16 -2.00 18.00
C ASN A 385 21.75 -1.70 17.44
N ILE A 386 21.43 -2.14 16.21
CA ILE A 386 20.07 -2.06 15.66
C ILE A 386 19.06 -2.74 16.60
N TYR A 387 19.36 -3.95 17.04
CA TYR A 387 18.54 -4.68 18.01
C TYR A 387 18.33 -3.88 19.31
N GLN A 388 19.41 -3.31 19.88
CA GLN A 388 19.33 -2.50 21.11
C GLN A 388 18.52 -1.21 20.90
N VAL A 389 18.72 -0.51 19.78
CA VAL A 389 17.95 0.69 19.43
C VAL A 389 16.46 0.33 19.30
N GLY A 390 16.13 -0.80 18.67
CA GLY A 390 14.75 -1.28 18.57
C GLY A 390 14.10 -1.47 19.94
N LEU A 391 14.75 -2.16 20.85
CA LEU A 391 14.24 -2.38 22.22
C LEU A 391 14.10 -1.07 23.03
N LYS A 392 14.91 -0.07 22.74
CA LYS A 392 14.95 1.20 23.48
C LYS A 392 13.69 2.05 23.26
N ILE A 393 12.99 1.92 22.13
CA ILE A 393 11.83 2.74 21.76
C ILE A 393 10.70 2.64 22.79
N SER A 394 10.39 1.46 23.31
CA SER A 394 9.35 1.23 24.32
C SER A 394 9.92 0.84 25.70
N ALA A 395 11.23 0.96 25.91
CA ALA A 395 11.84 0.70 27.21
C ALA A 395 11.34 1.68 28.29
N SER A 396 11.38 1.27 29.55
CA SER A 396 10.98 2.16 30.66
C SER A 396 11.75 3.48 30.63
N GLY A 397 11.03 4.59 30.67
CA GLY A 397 11.61 5.94 30.62
C GLY A 397 12.04 6.39 29.21
N ASN A 398 11.53 5.73 28.15
CA ASN A 398 11.80 6.15 26.78
C ASN A 398 11.28 7.58 26.53
N ARG A 399 11.92 8.28 25.59
CA ARG A 399 11.58 9.69 25.30
C ARG A 399 10.26 9.86 24.53
N TYR A 400 9.80 8.81 23.84
CA TYR A 400 8.59 8.84 22.98
C TYR A 400 7.31 8.70 23.80
N GLY A 401 7.44 8.37 25.08
CA GLY A 401 6.35 8.18 26.01
C GLY A 401 5.58 6.85 25.85
N PHE A 402 6.09 5.91 25.05
CA PHE A 402 5.45 4.61 24.93
C PHE A 402 5.40 3.88 26.27
N SER A 403 4.28 3.26 26.55
CA SER A 403 4.16 2.35 27.66
C SER A 403 5.03 1.11 27.43
N THR A 404 5.51 0.49 28.52
CA THR A 404 6.23 -0.79 28.44
C THR A 404 5.32 -1.95 28.02
N ASN A 405 4.05 -1.66 27.82
CA ASN A 405 3.10 -2.59 27.25
C ASN A 405 3.21 -2.72 25.72
N MET A 406 3.81 -1.79 25.03
CA MET A 406 4.20 -1.93 23.63
C MET A 406 5.55 -2.61 23.53
N ASN A 407 5.72 -3.52 22.59
CA ASN A 407 7.00 -4.15 22.35
C ASN A 407 7.61 -3.63 21.06
N SER A 408 8.62 -2.76 21.17
CA SER A 408 9.38 -2.26 20.03
C SER A 408 10.61 -3.13 19.76
N HIS A 409 10.92 -3.34 18.48
CA HIS A 409 12.07 -4.13 18.07
C HIS A 409 12.52 -3.78 16.64
N ALA A 410 13.71 -4.25 16.26
CA ALA A 410 14.18 -4.21 14.90
C ALA A 410 13.35 -5.17 14.03
N MET A 411 12.93 -4.73 12.85
CA MET A 411 12.04 -5.46 11.95
C MET A 411 12.55 -6.86 11.65
N ARG A 412 11.72 -7.87 11.83
CA ARG A 412 11.97 -9.24 11.41
C ARG A 412 11.65 -9.41 9.92
N ASN A 413 12.19 -10.44 9.30
CA ASN A 413 11.92 -10.69 7.89
C ASN A 413 10.47 -11.10 7.58
N ASP A 414 9.79 -11.80 8.48
CA ASP A 414 8.36 -12.10 8.35
C ASP A 414 7.48 -10.84 8.39
N GLU A 415 7.88 -9.83 9.17
CA GLU A 415 7.19 -8.54 9.24
C GLU A 415 7.39 -7.73 7.96
N TRP A 416 8.59 -7.79 7.36
CA TRP A 416 8.80 -7.27 6.00
C TRP A 416 7.90 -7.98 4.99
N GLY A 417 7.82 -9.31 5.05
CA GLY A 417 6.95 -10.12 4.20
C GLY A 417 5.49 -9.72 4.30
N ALA A 418 4.99 -9.45 5.51
CA ALA A 418 3.62 -9.02 5.72
C ALA A 418 3.31 -7.68 5.03
N VAL A 419 4.24 -6.71 5.06
CA VAL A 419 4.08 -5.44 4.33
C VAL A 419 4.14 -5.68 2.82
N ALA A 420 5.10 -6.49 2.35
CA ALA A 420 5.30 -6.77 0.93
C ALA A 420 4.07 -7.42 0.30
N TYR A 421 3.47 -8.40 0.96
CA TYR A 421 2.27 -9.08 0.46
C TYR A 421 1.06 -8.16 0.43
N LEU A 422 0.84 -7.36 1.47
CA LEU A 422 -0.26 -6.41 1.50
C LEU A 422 -0.10 -5.33 0.42
N SER A 423 1.15 -4.93 0.09
CA SER A 423 1.42 -3.99 -0.99
C SER A 423 1.07 -4.53 -2.37
N GLN A 424 1.20 -5.86 -2.57
CA GLN A 424 0.92 -6.58 -3.82
C GLN A 424 -0.51 -7.14 -3.86
N SER A 425 -1.39 -6.63 -3.05
CA SER A 425 -2.80 -6.97 -3.01
C SER A 425 -3.67 -5.81 -3.52
N ARG A 426 -4.95 -6.03 -3.61
CA ARG A 426 -5.93 -4.97 -3.92
C ARG A 426 -5.91 -3.81 -2.92
N TYR A 427 -5.46 -4.06 -1.70
CA TYR A 427 -5.37 -3.07 -0.62
C TYR A 427 -4.09 -2.22 -0.64
N GLY A 428 -3.15 -2.59 -1.51
CA GLY A 428 -1.88 -1.92 -1.69
C GLY A 428 -1.73 -1.24 -3.04
N LYS A 429 -0.50 -0.97 -3.45
CA LYS A 429 -0.20 -0.27 -4.70
C LYS A 429 -0.70 -1.04 -5.93
N LEU A 430 -0.70 -2.38 -5.90
CA LEU A 430 -1.25 -3.17 -6.98
C LEU A 430 -2.72 -2.81 -7.27
N GLY A 431 -3.53 -2.64 -6.23
CA GLY A 431 -4.95 -2.28 -6.35
C GLY A 431 -5.19 -0.82 -6.72
N ASN A 432 -4.19 0.06 -6.59
CA ASN A 432 -4.34 1.47 -6.87
C ASN A 432 -4.50 1.72 -8.38
N VAL A 433 -5.67 2.21 -8.78
CA VAL A 433 -6.07 2.41 -10.19
C VAL A 433 -5.28 3.52 -10.90
N ASN A 434 -4.61 4.38 -10.15
CA ASN A 434 -3.78 5.46 -10.69
C ASN A 434 -2.45 4.95 -11.29
N PHE A 435 -2.10 3.69 -11.01
CA PHE A 435 -0.90 3.05 -11.54
C PHE A 435 -1.27 1.90 -12.47
N THR A 436 -0.57 1.76 -13.58
CA THR A 436 -0.82 0.74 -14.60
C THR A 436 0.45 0.03 -15.04
N GLY A 437 0.34 -1.21 -15.52
CA GLY A 437 1.47 -1.95 -16.05
C GLY A 437 2.64 -2.03 -15.07
N THR A 438 3.84 -1.68 -15.50
CA THR A 438 5.06 -1.71 -14.67
C THR A 438 5.06 -0.65 -13.56
N ASP A 439 4.22 0.39 -13.64
CA ASP A 439 4.10 1.40 -12.59
C ASP A 439 3.40 0.88 -11.32
N LYS A 440 2.83 -0.34 -11.35
CA LYS A 440 2.34 -1.06 -10.17
C LYS A 440 3.47 -1.42 -9.19
N GLU A 441 4.70 -1.57 -9.68
CA GLU A 441 5.88 -1.74 -8.83
C GLU A 441 6.12 -0.48 -7.98
N ILE A 442 6.57 -0.67 -6.73
CA ILE A 442 6.93 0.43 -5.83
C ILE A 442 8.12 1.19 -6.42
N TYR A 443 8.00 2.51 -6.54
CA TYR A 443 9.06 3.35 -7.09
C TYR A 443 10.28 3.36 -6.18
N GLN A 444 11.45 3.33 -6.81
CA GLN A 444 12.71 3.27 -6.09
C GLN A 444 13.06 4.63 -5.46
N ASN A 445 13.51 4.59 -4.20
CA ASN A 445 14.27 5.68 -3.60
C ASN A 445 15.72 5.66 -4.15
N LYS A 446 16.08 6.61 -5.00
CA LYS A 446 17.42 6.74 -5.59
C LYS A 446 18.27 7.84 -4.95
N SER A 447 17.91 8.33 -3.76
CA SER A 447 18.67 9.35 -3.06
C SER A 447 20.06 8.83 -2.67
N ASP A 448 21.10 9.36 -3.29
CA ASP A 448 22.51 9.11 -2.96
C ASP A 448 22.92 9.71 -1.59
N ASN A 449 22.11 10.63 -1.06
CA ASN A 449 22.20 11.15 0.30
C ASN A 449 21.32 10.36 1.29
N PHE A 450 20.67 9.27 0.82
CA PHE A 450 19.83 8.40 1.64
C PHE A 450 18.68 9.13 2.36
N ILE A 451 18.07 10.09 1.67
CA ILE A 451 16.94 10.84 2.21
C ILE A 451 15.70 9.96 2.24
N THR A 452 15.06 9.87 3.38
CA THR A 452 13.85 9.08 3.62
C THR A 452 12.63 9.65 2.89
N GLY A 453 11.76 8.78 2.38
CA GLY A 453 10.56 9.17 1.65
C GLY A 453 10.81 9.73 0.25
N CYS A 454 12.00 9.53 -0.28
CA CYS A 454 12.39 9.99 -1.61
C CYS A 454 11.88 9.04 -2.70
N SER A 455 11.49 9.58 -3.84
CA SER A 455 11.09 8.82 -5.01
C SER A 455 11.86 9.27 -6.26
N TYR A 456 12.20 8.32 -7.10
CA TYR A 456 12.73 8.61 -8.46
C TYR A 456 11.62 8.91 -9.49
N GLY A 457 10.35 8.67 -9.15
CA GLY A 457 9.19 8.90 -10.03
C GLY A 457 8.96 7.81 -11.07
N SER A 458 9.60 6.66 -10.91
CA SER A 458 9.36 5.44 -11.69
C SER A 458 9.89 4.22 -10.94
N PRO A 459 9.47 2.99 -11.31
CA PRO A 459 10.10 1.77 -10.87
C PRO A 459 11.57 1.72 -11.23
N SER A 460 12.31 0.76 -10.67
CA SER A 460 13.71 0.53 -11.01
C SER A 460 13.86 0.20 -12.50
N ASN A 461 14.57 1.05 -13.24
CA ASN A 461 14.70 0.96 -14.69
C ASN A 461 16.16 0.82 -15.20
N GLY A 462 17.11 0.56 -14.31
CA GLY A 462 18.52 0.47 -14.66
C GLY A 462 19.21 1.84 -14.91
N ASN A 463 18.50 2.95 -14.78
CA ASN A 463 19.09 4.28 -14.93
C ASN A 463 20.07 4.56 -13.79
N THR A 464 21.21 5.14 -14.11
CA THR A 464 22.30 5.50 -13.19
C THR A 464 22.22 6.95 -12.70
N ASP A 465 21.19 7.70 -13.07
CA ASP A 465 20.96 9.01 -12.49
C ASP A 465 20.44 8.84 -11.05
N TYR A 466 21.11 9.46 -10.11
CA TYR A 466 20.78 9.41 -8.70
C TYR A 466 20.30 10.77 -8.21
N GLY A 467 19.65 10.76 -7.05
CA GLY A 467 19.15 11.96 -6.39
C GLY A 467 17.70 11.79 -5.93
N CYS A 468 17.28 12.64 -5.02
CA CYS A 468 15.89 12.76 -4.61
C CYS A 468 15.15 13.62 -5.63
N GLN A 469 14.40 13.02 -6.54
CA GLN A 469 13.64 13.75 -7.54
C GLN A 469 12.31 14.25 -7.01
N TYR A 470 11.62 13.43 -6.23
CA TYR A 470 10.33 13.75 -5.65
C TYR A 470 10.32 13.40 -4.17
N GLN A 471 9.73 14.28 -3.37
CA GLN A 471 9.50 14.06 -1.95
C GLN A 471 8.29 13.13 -1.76
N TYR A 472 8.16 12.55 -0.59
CA TYR A 472 7.12 11.57 -0.23
C TYR A 472 5.68 12.09 -0.47
N ASP A 473 5.45 13.39 -0.29
CA ASP A 473 4.16 14.07 -0.41
C ASP A 473 3.93 14.66 -1.81
N ASN A 474 4.88 14.49 -2.73
CA ASN A 474 4.76 15.00 -4.08
C ASN A 474 3.81 14.14 -4.90
N ASN A 475 2.59 14.62 -5.07
CA ASN A 475 1.55 14.02 -5.88
C ASN A 475 1.19 14.96 -7.04
N ILE A 476 2.13 15.14 -7.96
CA ILE A 476 1.96 16.04 -9.10
C ILE A 476 1.03 15.40 -10.13
N ARG A 477 0.04 16.16 -10.59
CA ARG A 477 -0.76 15.84 -11.77
C ARG A 477 0.14 15.89 -13.01
N THR A 478 0.14 14.82 -13.82
CA THR A 478 0.86 14.74 -15.10
C THR A 478 -0.12 14.91 -16.25
N GLU A 479 0.41 15.05 -17.49
CA GLU A 479 -0.40 15.11 -18.72
C GLU A 479 -1.30 13.87 -18.89
N ASP A 480 -0.91 12.74 -18.32
CA ASP A 480 -1.64 11.46 -18.37
C ASP A 480 -2.61 11.27 -17.19
N GLY A 481 -2.84 12.30 -16.39
CA GLY A 481 -3.71 12.24 -15.22
C GLY A 481 -2.95 12.31 -13.89
N VAL A 482 -3.53 11.74 -12.83
CA VAL A 482 -2.94 11.76 -11.49
C VAL A 482 -1.94 10.61 -11.35
N THR A 483 -0.69 10.84 -11.69
CA THR A 483 0.40 9.93 -11.33
C THR A 483 1.21 10.56 -10.21
N GLY A 484 0.98 10.10 -8.99
CA GLY A 484 1.74 10.54 -7.83
C GLY A 484 3.20 10.10 -7.91
N LYS A 485 4.09 11.01 -8.29
CA LYS A 485 5.52 10.69 -8.43
C LYS A 485 6.17 10.40 -7.07
N GLY A 486 5.82 11.17 -6.04
CA GLY A 486 6.28 10.93 -4.68
C GLY A 486 5.61 9.71 -4.05
N VAL A 487 4.27 9.66 -4.06
CA VAL A 487 3.50 8.56 -3.46
C VAL A 487 3.68 7.23 -4.19
N GLY A 488 4.18 7.23 -5.42
CA GLY A 488 4.54 6.01 -6.13
C GLY A 488 5.61 5.15 -5.43
N ALA A 489 6.40 5.74 -4.51
CA ALA A 489 7.35 5.01 -3.66
C ALA A 489 6.72 4.40 -2.40
N SER A 490 5.43 4.62 -2.17
CA SER A 490 4.67 4.04 -1.07
C SER A 490 4.11 2.67 -1.42
N THR A 491 3.94 1.83 -0.42
CA THR A 491 3.32 0.49 -0.55
C THR A 491 1.86 0.51 -0.97
N THR A 492 1.20 1.67 -0.91
CA THR A 492 -0.20 1.86 -1.34
C THR A 492 -0.35 2.67 -2.61
N GLY A 493 0.71 3.35 -3.06
CA GLY A 493 0.60 4.37 -4.10
C GLY A 493 -0.19 5.61 -3.65
N THR A 494 -0.44 5.75 -2.35
CA THR A 494 -0.96 6.93 -1.65
C THR A 494 0.02 7.37 -0.58
N ILE A 495 -0.21 8.51 0.06
CA ILE A 495 0.67 8.99 1.14
C ILE A 495 0.63 8.11 2.40
N TYR A 496 -0.35 7.22 2.52
CA TYR A 496 -0.62 6.46 3.75
C TYR A 496 0.19 5.17 3.91
N GLY A 497 0.85 4.68 2.86
CA GLY A 497 1.64 3.46 2.94
C GLY A 497 3.01 3.63 3.58
N VAL A 498 3.79 2.56 3.56
CA VAL A 498 5.18 2.50 4.02
C VAL A 498 6.10 2.89 2.86
N TYR A 499 7.09 3.72 3.14
CA TYR A 499 8.09 4.20 2.18
C TYR A 499 9.44 3.51 2.38
N ASP A 500 10.36 3.75 1.44
CA ASP A 500 11.75 3.26 1.47
C ASP A 500 11.86 1.72 1.52
N MET A 501 10.83 1.00 1.04
CA MET A 501 10.90 -0.45 0.87
C MET A 501 11.48 -0.87 -0.48
N SER A 502 11.85 0.10 -1.32
CA SER A 502 12.55 -0.08 -2.59
C SER A 502 13.62 0.99 -2.73
N GLY A 503 14.89 0.61 -2.69
CA GLY A 503 16.02 1.54 -2.75
C GLY A 503 16.34 2.19 -1.40
N GLY A 504 16.87 3.43 -1.40
CA GLY A 504 17.39 4.04 -0.16
C GLY A 504 18.64 3.34 0.33
N ALA A 505 18.64 2.81 1.53
CA ALA A 505 19.65 1.89 2.05
C ALA A 505 19.12 0.45 2.07
N TRP A 506 20.00 -0.54 2.11
CA TRP A 506 19.59 -1.90 2.47
C TRP A 506 19.07 -1.92 3.90
N ASP A 507 17.88 -2.44 4.13
CA ASP A 507 17.37 -2.66 5.47
C ASP A 507 17.90 -3.99 6.03
N TYR A 508 18.72 -3.95 7.10
CA TYR A 508 18.93 -5.12 7.93
C TYR A 508 17.60 -5.53 8.55
N VAL A 509 17.14 -6.71 8.21
CA VAL A 509 16.05 -7.36 8.94
C VAL A 509 16.65 -8.41 9.89
N MET A 510 15.94 -8.72 10.97
CA MET A 510 16.40 -9.72 11.95
C MET A 510 16.22 -11.14 11.40
N GLY A 511 16.90 -11.43 10.28
CA GLY A 511 16.96 -12.74 9.64
C GLY A 511 18.40 -13.26 9.68
N ASN A 512 18.64 -14.46 10.26
CA ASN A 512 19.96 -14.96 10.50
C ASN A 512 20.12 -16.44 10.13
N TYR A 513 21.28 -16.77 9.56
CA TYR A 513 21.65 -18.15 9.25
C TYR A 513 22.28 -18.81 10.47
N ASN A 514 21.60 -19.83 10.99
CA ASN A 514 22.10 -20.83 11.94
C ASN A 514 22.79 -20.25 13.21
N ASP A 515 22.25 -19.12 13.74
CA ASP A 515 22.74 -18.41 14.93
C ASP A 515 24.20 -17.92 14.82
N MET A 516 24.64 -17.59 13.62
CA MET A 516 25.98 -17.08 13.37
C MET A 516 26.05 -15.57 13.59
N ALA A 517 26.81 -15.14 14.59
CA ALA A 517 26.95 -13.73 14.91
C ALA A 517 27.79 -12.96 13.88
N ALA A 518 28.87 -13.55 13.38
CA ALA A 518 29.82 -12.92 12.47
C ALA A 518 30.26 -11.52 12.95
N SER A 519 30.17 -10.48 12.10
CA SER A 519 30.57 -9.10 12.45
C SER A 519 29.45 -8.26 13.08
N SER A 520 28.31 -8.85 13.44
CA SER A 520 27.11 -8.16 13.90
C SER A 520 27.24 -7.43 15.25
N GLY A 521 28.27 -7.70 16.01
CA GLY A 521 28.47 -7.19 17.37
C GLY A 521 27.85 -8.06 18.47
N PHE A 522 27.10 -9.10 18.12
CA PHE A 522 26.68 -10.14 19.06
C PHE A 522 27.82 -11.10 19.41
N SER A 523 27.68 -11.82 20.52
CA SER A 523 28.56 -12.93 20.86
C SER A 523 28.24 -14.18 20.06
N GLU A 524 29.26 -15.03 19.79
CA GLU A 524 29.10 -16.32 19.11
C GLU A 524 28.92 -17.44 20.14
N PRO A 525 27.96 -18.35 20.04
CA PRO A 525 26.83 -18.32 19.09
C PRO A 525 25.79 -17.26 19.47
N LEU A 526 24.96 -16.86 18.48
CA LEU A 526 23.86 -15.93 18.72
C LEU A 526 22.86 -16.53 19.74
N THR A 527 22.56 -15.79 20.79
CA THR A 527 21.66 -16.24 21.87
C THR A 527 20.49 -15.27 22.09
N LEU A 528 19.83 -14.88 21.00
CA LEU A 528 18.64 -14.03 21.05
C LEU A 528 17.38 -14.86 21.34
N ASP A 529 16.40 -14.22 22.00
CA ASP A 529 15.06 -14.77 22.08
C ASP A 529 14.46 -14.88 20.65
N SER A 530 13.94 -16.05 20.32
CA SER A 530 13.43 -16.38 18.99
C SER A 530 12.30 -15.47 18.48
N LYS A 531 11.62 -14.76 19.38
CA LYS A 531 10.59 -13.78 18.98
C LYS A 531 11.15 -12.52 18.30
N TYR A 532 12.45 -12.28 18.37
CA TYR A 532 13.11 -11.10 17.82
C TYR A 532 13.85 -11.34 16.51
N TYR A 533 13.93 -12.57 16.02
CA TYR A 533 14.60 -12.86 14.75
C TYR A 533 14.06 -14.12 14.08
N ASN A 534 14.22 -14.19 12.76
CA ASN A 534 13.91 -15.37 11.97
C ASN A 534 15.18 -16.17 11.73
N LYS A 535 15.19 -17.43 12.17
CA LYS A 535 16.32 -18.34 12.00
C LYS A 535 16.17 -19.16 10.74
N TYR A 536 17.23 -19.21 9.93
CA TYR A 536 17.33 -20.04 8.74
C TYR A 536 18.40 -21.10 8.93
N THR A 537 18.07 -22.36 8.71
CA THR A 537 18.97 -23.48 8.95
C THR A 537 19.35 -24.24 7.68
N ASN A 538 18.75 -23.91 6.56
CA ASN A 538 18.97 -24.62 5.31
C ASN A 538 20.23 -24.11 4.62
N SER A 539 21.16 -25.06 4.30
CA SER A 539 22.44 -24.79 3.67
C SER A 539 22.35 -24.57 2.15
N ASP A 540 21.16 -24.66 1.55
CA ASP A 540 20.98 -24.38 0.14
C ASP A 540 21.07 -22.88 -0.12
N ALA A 541 22.30 -22.40 -0.20
CA ALA A 541 22.68 -21.07 -0.64
C ALA A 541 22.19 -20.74 -2.07
N SER A 542 21.58 -21.68 -2.75
CA SER A 542 20.99 -21.52 -4.06
C SER A 542 19.47 -21.39 -3.93
N LEU A 543 19.01 -20.22 -3.60
CA LEU A 543 17.69 -19.76 -4.00
C LEU A 543 16.53 -19.90 -3.06
N ALA A 544 16.48 -20.57 -2.00
CA ALA A 544 15.15 -20.52 -1.42
C ALA A 544 15.04 -21.45 -0.23
N CYS A 545 14.74 -20.88 0.82
CA CYS A 545 13.96 -21.57 1.80
C CYS A 545 12.72 -22.15 1.11
N ASN A 546 12.72 -23.43 0.74
CA ASN A 546 11.64 -24.09 0.02
C ASN A 546 10.68 -24.85 0.94
N GLY A 547 10.87 -24.76 2.26
CA GLY A 547 10.04 -25.43 3.25
C GLY A 547 8.84 -24.60 3.68
N ARG A 548 7.91 -25.24 4.40
CA ARG A 548 6.78 -24.53 5.03
C ARG A 548 7.25 -23.45 6.02
N GLU A 549 8.44 -23.63 6.58
CA GLU A 549 9.11 -22.67 7.45
C GLU A 549 9.50 -21.36 6.77
N CYS A 550 9.26 -21.23 5.48
CA CYS A 550 9.61 -20.03 4.71
C CYS A 550 8.40 -19.38 4.05
N LEU A 551 7.22 -19.90 4.26
CA LEU A 551 5.99 -19.21 3.90
C LEU A 551 5.86 -17.93 4.73
N SER A 552 5.29 -16.91 4.16
CA SER A 552 5.09 -15.57 4.73
C SER A 552 6.33 -14.67 4.86
N TYR A 553 7.48 -15.12 4.40
CA TYR A 553 8.73 -14.35 4.54
C TYR A 553 9.10 -13.57 3.29
N SER A 554 8.28 -13.64 2.24
CA SER A 554 8.57 -13.00 0.94
C SER A 554 9.98 -13.37 0.43
N LEU A 555 10.30 -14.64 0.48
CA LEU A 555 11.55 -15.24 0.01
C LEU A 555 11.27 -16.09 -1.24
N SER A 556 11.21 -17.41 -1.10
CA SER A 556 11.00 -18.33 -2.22
C SER A 556 9.69 -18.12 -2.98
N GLU A 557 8.63 -17.71 -2.28
CA GLU A 557 7.30 -17.50 -2.86
C GLU A 557 7.26 -16.34 -3.87
N THR A 558 8.15 -15.38 -3.71
CA THR A 558 8.20 -14.13 -4.50
C THR A 558 9.58 -13.87 -5.09
N SER A 559 10.42 -14.91 -5.14
CA SER A 559 11.80 -14.81 -5.61
C SER A 559 11.87 -14.33 -7.06
N GLY A 560 12.61 -13.25 -7.27
CA GLY A 560 12.81 -12.64 -8.59
C GLY A 560 11.61 -11.86 -9.12
N TRP A 561 10.56 -11.63 -8.33
CA TRP A 561 9.48 -10.74 -8.71
C TRP A 561 10.04 -9.35 -9.01
N TYR A 562 9.51 -8.70 -10.05
CA TYR A 562 9.99 -7.40 -10.59
C TYR A 562 11.48 -7.38 -10.97
N ASN A 563 12.13 -8.56 -11.07
CA ASN A 563 13.57 -8.73 -11.25
C ASN A 563 14.41 -8.29 -10.04
N ASP A 564 13.82 -8.24 -8.87
CA ASP A 564 14.48 -7.92 -7.62
C ASP A 564 15.58 -8.92 -7.28
N TYR A 565 16.61 -8.49 -6.53
CA TYR A 565 17.64 -9.37 -6.01
C TYR A 565 17.05 -10.49 -5.15
N HIS A 566 17.60 -11.70 -5.25
CA HIS A 566 17.11 -12.89 -4.54
C HIS A 566 18.26 -13.81 -4.09
N ASN A 567 19.12 -13.29 -3.22
CA ASN A 567 20.25 -14.03 -2.65
C ASN A 567 20.01 -14.35 -1.18
N MET A 568 19.91 -15.64 -0.86
CA MET A 568 19.65 -16.09 0.51
C MET A 568 20.91 -16.01 1.39
N VAL A 569 20.72 -15.94 2.70
CA VAL A 569 21.78 -16.02 3.71
C VAL A 569 22.50 -17.37 3.66
N SER A 570 23.76 -17.39 4.11
CA SER A 570 24.62 -18.55 4.10
C SER A 570 25.61 -18.50 5.28
N GLU A 571 26.40 -19.58 5.44
CA GLU A 571 27.49 -19.59 6.41
C GLU A 571 28.47 -18.43 6.22
N THR A 572 28.73 -18.03 4.98
CA THR A 572 29.64 -16.90 4.69
C THR A 572 28.99 -15.55 4.96
N TYR A 573 27.68 -15.43 4.71
CA TYR A 573 26.92 -14.18 4.82
C TYR A 573 25.64 -14.44 5.62
N PRO A 574 25.70 -14.44 6.97
CA PRO A 574 24.60 -14.93 7.81
C PRO A 574 23.46 -13.95 8.04
N TRP A 575 23.59 -12.69 7.70
CA TRP A 575 22.56 -11.68 7.94
C TRP A 575 21.83 -11.26 6.68
N LEU A 576 20.49 -11.14 6.79
CA LEU A 576 19.60 -10.84 5.69
C LEU A 576 19.37 -9.33 5.54
N LEU A 577 19.36 -8.89 4.29
CA LEU A 577 19.05 -7.53 3.86
C LEU A 577 17.82 -7.52 2.96
N ARG A 578 17.04 -6.43 2.99
CA ARG A 578 15.84 -6.22 2.18
C ARG A 578 15.88 -4.90 1.41
N GLY A 579 15.00 -4.78 0.38
CA GLY A 579 14.67 -3.54 -0.30
C GLY A 579 15.63 -3.08 -1.39
N GLY A 580 16.89 -3.48 -1.33
CA GLY A 580 17.91 -2.91 -2.21
C GLY A 580 18.45 -1.58 -1.69
N ARG A 581 19.35 -0.96 -2.44
CA ARG A 581 19.89 0.36 -2.14
C ARG A 581 19.72 1.30 -3.32
N TYR A 582 19.90 2.60 -3.13
CA TYR A 582 19.66 3.64 -4.13
C TYR A 582 20.24 3.36 -5.53
N TYR A 583 21.32 2.60 -5.64
CA TYR A 583 21.97 2.23 -6.90
C TYR A 583 21.86 0.73 -7.26
N SER A 584 20.95 -0.01 -6.64
CA SER A 584 20.73 -1.43 -6.99
C SER A 584 20.04 -1.62 -8.35
N SER A 585 19.65 -0.54 -9.01
CA SER A 585 19.02 -0.59 -10.32
C SER A 585 17.76 -1.47 -10.30
N THR A 586 17.57 -2.35 -11.30
CA THR A 586 16.43 -3.27 -11.38
C THR A 586 16.41 -4.32 -10.28
N GLY A 587 17.43 -4.43 -9.46
CA GLY A 587 17.44 -5.38 -8.33
C GLY A 587 16.95 -4.79 -7.01
N ALA A 588 16.58 -3.49 -6.96
CA ALA A 588 15.92 -2.91 -5.81
C ALA A 588 14.41 -3.10 -5.89
N GLY A 589 13.78 -3.51 -4.81
CA GLY A 589 12.32 -3.65 -4.74
C GLY A 589 11.86 -4.28 -3.44
N VAL A 590 10.57 -4.21 -3.19
CA VAL A 590 9.96 -4.71 -1.95
C VAL A 590 10.14 -6.22 -1.76
N PHE A 591 10.25 -6.97 -2.87
CA PHE A 591 10.51 -8.41 -2.86
C PHE A 591 12.01 -8.74 -2.86
N GLY A 592 12.87 -7.71 -2.97
CA GLY A 592 14.32 -7.86 -2.99
C GLY A 592 14.87 -8.35 -1.65
N PHE A 593 15.73 -9.38 -1.70
CA PHE A 593 16.50 -9.86 -0.55
C PHE A 593 17.93 -10.23 -0.95
N ASN A 594 18.84 -10.00 -0.03
CA ASN A 594 20.27 -10.27 -0.23
C ASN A 594 20.90 -10.63 1.10
N SER A 595 22.08 -11.23 1.05
CA SER A 595 22.91 -11.45 2.22
C SER A 595 23.92 -10.31 2.39
N ALA A 596 24.14 -9.89 3.63
CA ALA A 596 24.98 -8.74 3.93
C ALA A 596 26.47 -9.05 3.74
N SER A 597 27.11 -8.39 2.79
CA SER A 597 28.57 -8.46 2.60
C SER A 597 29.37 -7.95 3.81
N GLU A 598 28.75 -7.08 4.61
CA GLU A 598 29.29 -6.55 5.85
C GLU A 598 29.18 -7.54 7.03
N LEU A 599 28.64 -8.73 6.82
CA LEU A 599 28.52 -9.79 7.83
C LEU A 599 27.71 -9.37 9.08
N GLY A 600 26.75 -8.48 8.93
CA GLY A 600 26.02 -7.86 10.04
C GLY A 600 26.74 -6.68 10.70
N GLY A 601 27.92 -6.32 10.20
CA GLY A 601 28.69 -5.14 10.66
C GLY A 601 28.12 -3.82 10.14
N PRO A 602 28.73 -2.69 10.56
CA PRO A 602 28.29 -1.36 10.16
C PRO A 602 28.64 -1.09 8.69
N GLY A 603 27.62 -1.03 7.82
CA GLY A 603 27.77 -0.77 6.40
C GLY A 603 27.35 0.65 6.00
N SER A 604 28.03 1.24 5.03
CA SER A 604 27.72 2.58 4.52
C SER A 604 26.38 2.67 3.79
N ASN A 605 25.87 1.54 3.34
CA ASN A 605 24.65 1.41 2.56
C ASN A 605 23.58 0.55 3.27
N CYS A 606 23.78 0.30 4.58
CA CYS A 606 22.89 -0.54 5.37
C CYS A 606 22.25 0.30 6.47
N SER A 607 20.95 0.29 6.50
CA SER A 607 20.06 0.90 7.48
C SER A 607 19.18 -0.17 8.13
N PHE A 608 18.06 0.21 8.70
CA PHE A 608 17.12 -0.68 9.36
C PHE A 608 15.76 -0.02 9.52
N ARG A 609 14.76 -0.83 9.82
CA ARG A 609 13.42 -0.39 10.14
C ARG A 609 12.98 -0.93 11.49
N LEU A 610 12.11 -0.19 12.17
CA LEU A 610 11.56 -0.55 13.47
C LEU A 610 10.11 -1.01 13.35
N VAL A 611 9.74 -1.91 14.26
CA VAL A 611 8.38 -2.44 14.40
C VAL A 611 7.95 -2.30 15.84
N MET A 612 6.66 -2.12 16.04
CA MET A 612 6.04 -2.12 17.35
C MET A 612 4.86 -3.06 17.36
N SER A 613 4.92 -4.06 18.21
CA SER A 613 3.82 -4.95 18.48
C SER A 613 3.00 -4.41 19.64
N PRO A 614 1.66 -4.37 19.55
CA PRO A 614 0.82 -4.19 20.72
C PRO A 614 1.17 -5.27 21.72
N SER A 615 1.17 -4.92 22.99
CA SER A 615 1.42 -5.91 24.00
C SER A 615 0.10 -6.48 24.53
N LEU A 616 0.27 -7.49 25.19
CA LEU A 616 -0.68 -8.38 25.81
C LEU A 616 -0.80 -8.16 27.29
#